data_18cac961c46e05da528b8cf53b8f1208
#
_entry.id   18cac961c46e05da528b8cf53b8f1208
#
_cell.length_a   1.000
_cell.length_b   1.000
_cell.length_c   1.000
_cell.angle_alpha   90.00
_cell.angle_beta   90.00
_cell.angle_gamma   90.00
#
_symmetry.space_group_name_H-M   'P 1'
#
loop_
_entity.id
_entity.type
_entity.pdbx_description
1 polymer ?
#
loop_
_entity_poly.entity_id
_entity_poly.type
_entity_poly.pdbx_seq_one_letter_code
_entity_poly.pdbx_strand_id
1 'polypeptide(L)'
;MLAHLEHVTKRYVKADGVLDVSLGFPAGEVVGVLGLNGSGKSTLLKLLAGLLTPTQGAIRVFGKAPRQARSRFVFLGERDALWSWMTPKDAETFMSGVYEDFDAARFAELLDVLDVPRRKTKAMSKGERGRLRLAMSLSRDVKLYLLDEPLAGIDLISREKILSSLVREWHTDETILLSTHEVAEAEGLFERVLLMKDGRIALDTQAEELRGQGKSVVDAFREVLA
;
A
#
# COMPACT_ATOMS: atom_id res chain seq x y z
N MET A 1 4.51 -15.10 -10.01
CA MET A 1 4.70 -13.64 -10.11
C MET A 1 3.33 -12.98 -10.10
N LEU A 2 3.01 -12.18 -9.07
CA LEU A 2 1.74 -11.46 -9.00
C LEU A 2 1.75 -10.19 -9.85
N ALA A 3 2.84 -9.44 -9.79
CA ALA A 3 3.01 -8.26 -10.62
C ALA A 3 4.42 -8.19 -11.21
N HIS A 4 4.53 -7.61 -12.41
CA HIS A 4 5.79 -7.44 -13.13
C HIS A 4 5.78 -6.13 -13.91
N LEU A 5 6.88 -5.39 -13.79
CA LEU A 5 7.17 -4.17 -14.56
C LEU A 5 8.41 -4.43 -15.40
N GLU A 6 8.40 -3.96 -16.64
CA GLU A 6 9.48 -4.14 -17.62
C GLU A 6 9.79 -2.79 -18.27
N HIS A 7 10.94 -2.22 -17.94
CA HIS A 7 11.43 -0.92 -18.42
C HIS A 7 10.39 0.21 -18.32
N VAL A 8 9.69 0.27 -17.19
CA VAL A 8 8.56 1.18 -17.00
C VAL A 8 9.05 2.59 -16.72
N THR A 9 8.58 3.52 -17.55
CA THR A 9 8.77 4.96 -17.35
C THR A 9 7.41 5.66 -17.33
N LYS A 10 7.24 6.58 -16.38
CA LYS A 10 6.12 7.50 -16.33
C LYS A 10 6.62 8.92 -16.15
N ARG A 11 6.40 9.76 -17.19
CA ARG A 11 6.70 11.19 -17.14
C ARG A 11 5.42 12.00 -17.09
N TYR A 12 5.47 13.08 -16.35
CA TYR A 12 4.48 14.13 -16.32
C TYR A 12 5.02 15.37 -17.05
N VAL A 13 4.16 16.31 -17.39
CA VAL A 13 4.57 17.54 -18.10
C VAL A 13 5.63 18.36 -17.33
N LYS A 14 5.58 18.32 -16.00
CA LYS A 14 6.46 19.14 -15.13
C LYS A 14 7.34 18.34 -14.18
N ALA A 15 7.31 17.03 -14.22
CA ALA A 15 8.07 16.18 -13.30
C ALA A 15 8.22 14.75 -13.83
N ASP A 16 9.26 14.07 -13.42
CA ASP A 16 9.40 12.63 -13.60
C ASP A 16 8.68 11.90 -12.44
N GLY A 17 7.95 10.85 -12.78
CA GLY A 17 7.27 10.02 -11.78
C GLY A 17 8.05 8.74 -11.49
N VAL A 18 8.29 7.93 -12.53
CA VAL A 18 9.07 6.68 -12.48
C VAL A 18 9.92 6.61 -13.74
N LEU A 19 11.17 6.20 -13.61
CA LEU A 19 12.16 6.21 -14.68
C LEU A 19 12.83 4.84 -14.81
N ASP A 20 12.53 4.12 -15.90
CA ASP A 20 13.17 2.86 -16.31
C ASP A 20 13.19 1.81 -15.17
N VAL A 21 12.04 1.53 -14.60
CA VAL A 21 11.88 0.57 -13.50
C VAL A 21 11.51 -0.80 -14.05
N SER A 22 12.31 -1.82 -13.70
CA SER A 22 12.03 -3.23 -13.93
C SER A 22 11.99 -3.95 -12.59
N LEU A 23 10.83 -4.49 -12.21
CA LEU A 23 10.58 -5.12 -10.90
C LEU A 23 9.64 -6.30 -11.06
N GLY A 24 9.83 -7.30 -10.20
CA GLY A 24 8.89 -8.41 -10.05
C GLY A 24 8.46 -8.56 -8.59
N PHE A 25 7.18 -8.86 -8.39
CA PHE A 25 6.59 -9.11 -7.08
C PHE A 25 6.04 -10.54 -7.07
N PRO A 26 6.70 -11.49 -6.38
CA PRO A 26 6.17 -12.84 -6.15
C PRO A 26 4.96 -12.78 -5.21
N ALA A 27 4.33 -13.93 -4.96
CA ALA A 27 3.35 -14.06 -3.90
C ALA A 27 4.05 -14.21 -2.55
N GLY A 28 3.40 -13.72 -1.49
CA GLY A 28 3.79 -14.02 -0.13
C GLY A 28 4.92 -13.15 0.42
N GLU A 29 4.93 -11.83 0.15
CA GLU A 29 5.91 -10.93 0.76
C GLU A 29 5.31 -9.56 1.15
N VAL A 30 5.83 -8.97 2.22
CA VAL A 30 5.56 -7.57 2.60
C VAL A 30 6.71 -6.70 2.11
N VAL A 31 6.39 -5.83 1.14
CA VAL A 31 7.35 -4.96 0.47
C VAL A 31 7.17 -3.52 0.92
N GLY A 32 8.21 -2.97 1.55
CA GLY A 32 8.29 -1.53 1.83
C GLY A 32 8.72 -0.75 0.60
N VAL A 33 7.86 0.12 0.08
CA VAL A 33 8.21 1.09 -0.99
C VAL A 33 8.54 2.41 -0.33
N LEU A 34 9.81 2.69 -0.14
CA LEU A 34 10.32 3.75 0.71
C LEU A 34 10.98 4.87 -0.13
N GLY A 35 10.99 6.09 0.39
CA GLY A 35 11.58 7.23 -0.29
C GLY A 35 10.98 8.55 0.17
N LEU A 36 11.63 9.65 -0.13
CA LEU A 36 11.12 11.00 0.18
C LEU A 36 9.85 11.33 -0.62
N ASN A 37 9.18 12.40 -0.22
CA ASN A 37 8.07 12.94 -0.99
C ASN A 37 8.55 13.33 -2.39
N GLY A 38 7.79 12.92 -3.41
CA GLY A 38 8.18 13.13 -4.82
C GLY A 38 9.12 12.06 -5.42
N SER A 39 9.61 11.08 -4.67
CA SER A 39 10.51 10.03 -5.20
C SER A 39 9.86 9.06 -6.20
N GLY A 40 8.53 9.09 -6.38
CA GLY A 40 7.82 8.24 -7.34
C GLY A 40 6.98 7.10 -6.74
N LYS A 41 6.97 6.88 -5.42
CA LYS A 41 6.22 5.80 -4.73
C LYS A 41 4.76 5.70 -5.15
N SER A 42 4.00 6.78 -4.97
CA SER A 42 2.58 6.83 -5.36
C SER A 42 2.38 6.64 -6.86
N THR A 43 3.33 7.09 -7.69
CA THR A 43 3.27 6.86 -9.14
C THR A 43 3.44 5.37 -9.44
N LEU A 44 4.40 4.69 -8.81
CA LEU A 44 4.63 3.25 -8.95
C LEU A 44 3.37 2.45 -8.57
N LEU A 45 2.80 2.71 -7.39
CA LEU A 45 1.59 2.02 -6.94
C LEU A 45 0.38 2.30 -7.85
N LYS A 46 0.18 3.54 -8.32
CA LYS A 46 -0.89 3.89 -9.27
C LYS A 46 -0.71 3.25 -10.64
N LEU A 47 0.52 3.04 -11.10
CA LEU A 47 0.82 2.30 -12.32
C LEU A 47 0.43 0.83 -12.16
N LEU A 48 0.82 0.18 -11.06
CA LEU A 48 0.43 -1.19 -10.71
C LEU A 48 -1.09 -1.33 -10.57
N ALA A 49 -1.76 -0.34 -9.99
CA ALA A 49 -3.21 -0.30 -9.89
C ALA A 49 -3.94 -0.01 -11.22
N GLY A 50 -3.22 0.30 -12.30
CA GLY A 50 -3.80 0.67 -13.58
C GLY A 50 -4.57 1.99 -13.56
N LEU A 51 -4.32 2.84 -12.57
CA LEU A 51 -4.84 4.21 -12.49
C LEU A 51 -4.04 5.17 -13.36
N LEU A 52 -2.80 4.81 -13.65
CA LEU A 52 -1.92 5.50 -14.58
C LEU A 52 -1.50 4.53 -15.69
N THR A 53 -1.27 5.08 -16.88
CA THR A 53 -0.67 4.36 -17.99
C THR A 53 0.81 4.76 -18.08
N PRO A 54 1.74 3.83 -18.23
CA PRO A 54 3.15 4.17 -18.41
C PRO A 54 3.36 4.94 -19.73
N THR A 55 4.40 5.78 -19.77
CA THR A 55 4.85 6.46 -20.98
C THR A 55 5.64 5.50 -21.87
N GLN A 56 6.40 4.59 -21.22
CA GLN A 56 7.18 3.53 -21.87
C GLN A 56 7.17 2.27 -20.98
N GLY A 57 7.47 1.13 -21.59
CA GLY A 57 7.54 -0.16 -20.90
C GLY A 57 6.18 -0.85 -20.77
N ALA A 58 6.17 -1.96 -20.06
CA ALA A 58 4.98 -2.79 -19.89
C ALA A 58 4.76 -3.17 -18.43
N ILE A 59 3.48 -3.31 -18.02
CA ILE A 59 3.09 -3.74 -16.68
C ILE A 59 2.09 -4.87 -16.81
N ARG A 60 2.31 -5.93 -16.06
CA ARG A 60 1.36 -7.05 -15.91
C ARG A 60 1.07 -7.29 -14.43
N VAL A 61 -0.20 -7.48 -14.13
CA VAL A 61 -0.69 -7.87 -12.80
C VAL A 61 -1.55 -9.11 -12.98
N PHE A 62 -1.20 -10.20 -12.29
CA PHE A 62 -1.78 -11.54 -12.53
C PHE A 62 -1.75 -11.97 -14.02
N GLY A 63 -0.65 -11.62 -14.72
CA GLY A 63 -0.46 -11.93 -16.14
C GLY A 63 -1.27 -11.06 -17.11
N LYS A 64 -2.09 -10.13 -16.63
CA LYS A 64 -2.97 -9.24 -17.41
C LYS A 64 -2.54 -7.79 -17.32
N ALA A 65 -3.05 -6.93 -18.20
CA ALA A 65 -2.93 -5.49 -18.01
C ALA A 65 -3.59 -5.08 -16.68
N PRO A 66 -3.02 -4.13 -15.90
CA PRO A 66 -3.52 -3.81 -14.56
C PRO A 66 -5.01 -3.49 -14.49
N ARG A 67 -5.54 -2.77 -15.49
CA ARG A 67 -6.98 -2.45 -15.59
C ARG A 67 -7.90 -3.67 -15.69
N GLN A 68 -7.42 -4.76 -16.27
CA GLN A 68 -8.16 -6.01 -16.41
C GLN A 68 -8.11 -6.89 -15.16
N ALA A 69 -7.20 -6.58 -14.24
CA ALA A 69 -7.00 -7.32 -13.00
C ALA A 69 -7.59 -6.64 -11.77
N ARG A 70 -8.32 -5.53 -11.92
CA ARG A 70 -8.78 -4.64 -10.82
C ARG A 70 -9.60 -5.33 -9.73
N SER A 71 -10.36 -6.34 -10.07
CA SER A 71 -11.14 -7.10 -9.08
C SER A 71 -10.27 -8.00 -8.18
N ARG A 72 -9.00 -8.24 -8.53
CA ARG A 72 -8.11 -9.21 -7.91
C ARG A 72 -7.09 -8.60 -6.94
N PHE A 73 -7.13 -7.28 -6.74
CA PHE A 73 -6.25 -6.57 -5.83
C PHE A 73 -6.96 -5.38 -5.18
N VAL A 74 -6.39 -4.90 -4.10
CA VAL A 74 -6.79 -3.65 -3.43
C VAL A 74 -5.81 -2.55 -3.78
N PHE A 75 -6.31 -1.33 -3.98
CA PHE A 75 -5.52 -0.10 -3.99
C PHE A 75 -6.12 0.90 -3.00
N LEU A 76 -5.38 1.16 -1.92
CA LEU A 76 -5.67 2.22 -0.97
C LEU A 76 -4.76 3.41 -1.28
N GLY A 77 -5.32 4.45 -1.88
CA GLY A 77 -4.58 5.68 -2.17
C GLY A 77 -4.60 6.67 -1.01
N GLU A 78 -3.73 7.65 -1.02
CA GLU A 78 -3.64 8.70 0.02
C GLU A 78 -4.93 9.53 0.15
N ARG A 79 -5.63 9.79 -0.97
CA ARG A 79 -6.83 10.65 -0.97
C ARG A 79 -8.01 9.98 -0.29
N ASP A 80 -8.66 10.74 0.58
CA ASP A 80 -9.93 10.35 1.19
C ASP A 80 -11.05 10.43 0.13
N ALA A 81 -11.65 9.28 -0.16
CA ALA A 81 -12.74 9.14 -1.13
C ALA A 81 -14.08 8.77 -0.46
N LEU A 82 -14.18 8.83 0.87
CA LEU A 82 -15.41 8.51 1.59
C LEU A 82 -16.45 9.64 1.42
N TRP A 83 -17.69 9.25 1.16
CA TRP A 83 -18.79 10.21 1.12
C TRP A 83 -19.13 10.71 2.53
N SER A 84 -19.35 12.01 2.68
CA SER A 84 -19.56 12.68 3.97
C SER A 84 -20.77 12.15 4.79
N TRP A 85 -21.74 11.56 4.14
CA TRP A 85 -22.94 10.96 4.75
C TRP A 85 -22.74 9.51 5.20
N MET A 86 -21.70 8.82 4.71
CA MET A 86 -21.44 7.39 4.92
C MET A 86 -21.12 7.10 6.38
N THR A 87 -21.73 6.06 6.92
CA THR A 87 -21.34 5.41 8.18
C THR A 87 -20.54 4.14 7.89
N PRO A 88 -19.87 3.50 8.88
CA PRO A 88 -19.26 2.18 8.69
C PRO A 88 -20.26 1.12 8.18
N LYS A 89 -21.54 1.19 8.58
CA LYS A 89 -22.57 0.27 8.08
C LYS A 89 -22.90 0.51 6.61
N ASP A 90 -22.93 1.79 6.19
CA ASP A 90 -23.12 2.12 4.77
C ASP A 90 -21.90 1.67 3.94
N ALA A 91 -20.68 1.77 4.50
CA ALA A 91 -19.47 1.28 3.88
C ALA A 91 -19.48 -0.23 3.68
N GLU A 92 -19.90 -1.00 4.71
CA GLU A 92 -20.09 -2.44 4.63
C GLU A 92 -21.09 -2.82 3.51
N THR A 93 -22.25 -2.17 3.51
CA THR A 93 -23.29 -2.41 2.50
C THR A 93 -22.78 -2.13 1.09
N PHE A 94 -22.06 -1.01 0.91
CA PHE A 94 -21.46 -0.64 -0.36
C PHE A 94 -20.42 -1.65 -0.82
N MET A 95 -19.48 -2.02 0.07
CA MET A 95 -18.40 -2.94 -0.26
C MET A 95 -18.91 -4.35 -0.59
N SER A 96 -19.86 -4.87 0.21
CA SER A 96 -20.50 -6.16 -0.06
C SER A 96 -21.30 -6.18 -1.37
N GLY A 97 -21.84 -5.03 -1.77
CA GLY A 97 -22.58 -4.91 -3.04
C GLY A 97 -21.69 -4.80 -4.27
N VAL A 98 -20.42 -4.39 -4.10
CA VAL A 98 -19.47 -4.16 -5.21
C VAL A 98 -18.46 -5.30 -5.35
N TYR A 99 -18.06 -5.92 -4.24
CA TYR A 99 -17.00 -6.92 -4.18
C TYR A 99 -17.52 -8.23 -3.57
N GLU A 100 -17.52 -9.29 -4.37
CA GLU A 100 -17.92 -10.64 -3.92
C GLU A 100 -16.93 -11.24 -2.89
N ASP A 101 -15.68 -10.77 -2.90
CA ASP A 101 -14.61 -11.16 -1.98
C ASP A 101 -14.52 -10.28 -0.72
N PHE A 102 -15.55 -9.47 -0.43
CA PHE A 102 -15.60 -8.66 0.79
C PHE A 102 -16.11 -9.47 1.98
N ASP A 103 -15.28 -9.60 3.01
CA ASP A 103 -15.61 -10.28 4.26
C ASP A 103 -16.18 -9.28 5.29
N ALA A 104 -17.50 -9.32 5.49
CA ALA A 104 -18.19 -8.46 6.44
C ALA A 104 -17.85 -8.78 7.90
N ALA A 105 -17.50 -10.04 8.23
CA ALA A 105 -17.11 -10.41 9.58
C ALA A 105 -15.73 -9.85 9.93
N ARG A 106 -14.77 -10.00 9.02
CA ARG A 106 -13.43 -9.37 9.12
C ARG A 106 -13.53 -7.85 9.18
N PHE A 107 -14.44 -7.24 8.41
CA PHE A 107 -14.68 -5.80 8.47
C PHE A 107 -15.15 -5.35 9.85
N ALA A 108 -16.12 -6.07 10.44
CA ALA A 108 -16.63 -5.75 11.78
C ALA A 108 -15.53 -5.85 12.84
N GLU A 109 -14.69 -6.89 12.79
CA GLU A 109 -13.53 -7.06 13.68
C GLU A 109 -12.51 -5.92 13.50
N LEU A 110 -12.15 -5.59 12.26
CA LEU A 110 -11.20 -4.51 11.97
C LEU A 110 -11.72 -3.14 12.42
N LEU A 111 -13.01 -2.89 12.36
CA LEU A 111 -13.58 -1.65 12.89
C LEU A 111 -13.36 -1.53 14.41
N ASP A 112 -13.40 -2.63 15.15
CA ASP A 112 -13.17 -2.64 16.61
C ASP A 112 -11.68 -2.57 16.93
N VAL A 113 -10.85 -3.38 16.28
CA VAL A 113 -9.38 -3.37 16.45
C VAL A 113 -8.78 -2.00 16.14
N LEU A 114 -9.26 -1.33 15.09
CA LEU A 114 -8.78 -0.02 14.65
C LEU A 114 -9.50 1.15 15.34
N ASP A 115 -10.33 0.91 16.33
CA ASP A 115 -11.12 1.93 17.04
C ASP A 115 -11.87 2.88 16.08
N VAL A 116 -12.55 2.34 15.07
CA VAL A 116 -13.31 3.14 14.10
C VAL A 116 -14.67 3.51 14.67
N PRO A 117 -14.99 4.81 14.84
CA PRO A 117 -16.27 5.22 15.44
C PRO A 117 -17.46 4.91 14.53
N ARG A 118 -18.59 4.50 15.13
CA ARG A 118 -19.82 4.11 14.41
C ARG A 118 -20.70 5.33 14.06
N ARG A 119 -20.09 6.40 13.52
CA ARG A 119 -20.75 7.66 13.16
C ARG A 119 -20.51 8.03 11.69
N LYS A 120 -21.15 9.07 11.19
CA LYS A 120 -20.98 9.54 9.82
C LYS A 120 -19.55 10.09 9.62
N THR A 121 -18.97 9.83 8.46
CA THR A 121 -17.60 10.24 8.10
C THR A 121 -17.36 11.75 8.19
N LYS A 122 -18.40 12.57 7.95
CA LYS A 122 -18.32 14.05 8.16
C LYS A 122 -17.99 14.44 9.60
N ALA A 123 -18.31 13.59 10.58
CA ALA A 123 -18.03 13.81 11.99
C ALA A 123 -16.74 13.12 12.44
N MET A 124 -16.05 12.40 11.55
CA MET A 124 -14.78 11.71 11.83
C MET A 124 -13.60 12.64 11.57
N SER A 125 -12.54 12.49 12.38
CA SER A 125 -11.23 13.07 12.12
C SER A 125 -10.60 12.46 10.86
N LYS A 126 -9.52 13.07 10.35
CA LYS A 126 -8.75 12.52 9.22
C LYS A 126 -8.22 11.11 9.54
N GLY A 127 -7.68 10.89 10.74
CA GLY A 127 -7.18 9.60 11.19
C GLY A 127 -8.28 8.54 11.31
N GLU A 128 -9.45 8.89 11.87
CA GLU A 128 -10.60 7.96 11.95
C GLU A 128 -11.10 7.54 10.56
N ARG A 129 -11.16 8.46 9.59
CA ARG A 129 -11.47 8.12 8.19
C ARG A 129 -10.38 7.26 7.54
N GLY A 130 -9.11 7.51 7.85
CA GLY A 130 -7.99 6.67 7.41
C GLY A 130 -8.17 5.22 7.88
N ARG A 131 -8.47 5.03 9.17
CA ARG A 131 -8.73 3.70 9.76
C ARG A 131 -9.94 3.00 9.14
N LEU A 132 -11.05 3.72 8.89
CA LEU A 132 -12.20 3.15 8.18
C LEU A 132 -11.81 2.67 6.76
N ARG A 133 -11.09 3.49 6.00
CA ARG A 133 -10.63 3.13 4.65
C ARG A 133 -9.71 1.91 4.67
N LEU A 134 -8.84 1.83 5.65
CA LEU A 134 -7.95 0.68 5.83
C LEU A 134 -8.76 -0.58 6.16
N ALA A 135 -9.71 -0.50 7.11
CA ALA A 135 -10.61 -1.60 7.41
C ALA A 135 -11.36 -2.10 6.16
N MET A 136 -11.95 -1.19 5.36
CA MET A 136 -12.58 -1.54 4.08
C MET A 136 -11.63 -2.27 3.12
N SER A 137 -10.38 -1.84 3.07
CA SER A 137 -9.36 -2.39 2.17
C SER A 137 -8.91 -3.78 2.60
N LEU A 138 -8.64 -3.97 3.90
CA LEU A 138 -8.14 -5.23 4.46
C LEU A 138 -9.23 -6.30 4.62
N SER A 139 -10.50 -5.93 4.49
CA SER A 139 -11.64 -6.86 4.52
C SER A 139 -11.94 -7.49 3.15
N ARG A 140 -11.11 -7.28 2.15
CA ARG A 140 -11.18 -7.98 0.87
C ARG A 140 -10.24 -9.19 0.88
N ASP A 141 -10.73 -10.35 0.45
CA ASP A 141 -9.91 -11.56 0.26
C ASP A 141 -9.24 -11.50 -1.13
N VAL A 142 -8.09 -10.82 -1.20
CA VAL A 142 -7.29 -10.69 -2.42
C VAL A 142 -5.82 -11.07 -2.16
N LYS A 143 -5.06 -11.31 -3.21
CA LYS A 143 -3.65 -11.72 -3.10
C LYS A 143 -2.65 -10.56 -3.23
N LEU A 144 -3.12 -9.34 -3.54
CA LEU A 144 -2.24 -8.17 -3.70
C LEU A 144 -2.89 -6.93 -3.11
N TYR A 145 -2.21 -6.31 -2.16
CA TYR A 145 -2.60 -5.05 -1.54
C TYR A 145 -1.57 -3.98 -1.90
N LEU A 146 -2.04 -2.90 -2.50
CA LEU A 146 -1.26 -1.72 -2.86
C LEU A 146 -1.69 -0.57 -1.93
N LEU A 147 -0.89 -0.27 -0.91
CA LEU A 147 -1.22 0.67 0.16
C LEU A 147 -0.33 1.92 0.05
N ASP A 148 -0.91 3.03 -0.40
CA ASP A 148 -0.18 4.29 -0.59
C ASP A 148 -0.34 5.18 0.64
N GLU A 149 0.70 5.29 1.47
CA GLU A 149 0.76 6.02 2.74
C GLU A 149 -0.43 5.68 3.69
N PRO A 150 -0.69 4.39 3.99
CA PRO A 150 -1.89 3.97 4.72
C PRO A 150 -1.93 4.48 6.16
N LEU A 151 -0.78 4.83 6.74
CA LEU A 151 -0.63 5.29 8.13
C LEU A 151 -0.61 6.82 8.25
N ALA A 152 -0.64 7.56 7.14
CA ALA A 152 -0.55 9.01 7.15
C ALA A 152 -1.70 9.69 7.91
N GLY A 153 -1.35 10.50 8.91
CA GLY A 153 -2.32 11.22 9.74
C GLY A 153 -3.04 10.38 10.79
N ILE A 154 -2.54 9.18 11.06
CA ILE A 154 -2.96 8.31 12.16
C ILE A 154 -1.99 8.53 13.33
N ASP A 155 -2.50 8.57 14.57
CA ASP A 155 -1.68 8.69 15.76
C ASP A 155 -0.83 7.44 16.02
N LEU A 156 0.26 7.58 16.77
CA LEU A 156 1.25 6.53 17.01
C LEU A 156 0.63 5.24 17.59
N ILE A 157 -0.25 5.36 18.58
CA ILE A 157 -0.87 4.19 19.24
C ILE A 157 -1.75 3.42 18.25
N SER A 158 -2.53 4.15 17.44
CA SER A 158 -3.37 3.55 16.39
C SER A 158 -2.53 2.92 15.29
N ARG A 159 -1.37 3.49 14.94
CA ARG A 159 -0.42 2.90 13.97
C ARG A 159 0.11 1.56 14.45
N GLU A 160 0.57 1.46 15.71
CA GLU A 160 1.05 0.20 16.29
C GLU A 160 -0.02 -0.90 16.23
N LYS A 161 -1.27 -0.57 16.52
CA LYS A 161 -2.40 -1.52 16.40
C LYS A 161 -2.60 -1.98 14.96
N ILE A 162 -2.53 -1.05 14.00
CA ILE A 162 -2.66 -1.36 12.55
C ILE A 162 -1.53 -2.29 12.12
N LEU A 163 -0.29 -1.96 12.44
CA LEU A 163 0.87 -2.75 12.07
C LEU A 163 0.80 -4.16 12.68
N SER A 164 0.43 -4.27 13.96
CA SER A 164 0.22 -5.55 14.63
C SER A 164 -0.90 -6.37 13.99
N SER A 165 -1.99 -5.72 13.57
CA SER A 165 -3.10 -6.40 12.87
C SER A 165 -2.68 -6.89 11.49
N LEU A 166 -1.93 -6.08 10.73
CA LEU A 166 -1.38 -6.49 9.43
C LEU A 166 -0.50 -7.74 9.57
N VAL A 167 0.39 -7.79 10.58
CA VAL A 167 1.24 -8.97 10.84
C VAL A 167 0.42 -10.19 11.23
N ARG A 168 -0.57 -10.02 12.13
CA ARG A 168 -1.37 -11.13 12.65
C ARG A 168 -2.30 -11.74 11.61
N GLU A 169 -2.85 -10.91 10.72
CA GLU A 169 -3.85 -11.32 9.74
C GLU A 169 -3.29 -11.58 8.35
N TRP A 170 -2.00 -11.32 8.17
CA TRP A 170 -1.33 -11.57 6.90
C TRP A 170 -1.20 -13.07 6.63
N HIS A 171 -1.69 -13.50 5.48
CA HIS A 171 -1.53 -14.86 5.00
C HIS A 171 -0.28 -14.97 4.11
N THR A 172 0.45 -16.07 4.25
CA THR A 172 1.74 -16.31 3.57
C THR A 172 1.68 -16.33 2.04
N ASP A 173 0.49 -16.28 1.45
CA ASP A 173 0.27 -16.20 0.00
C ASP A 173 -0.22 -14.82 -0.47
N GLU A 174 -0.40 -13.87 0.44
CA GLU A 174 -0.73 -12.48 0.13
C GLU A 174 0.53 -11.64 -0.02
N THR A 175 0.49 -10.64 -0.88
CA THR A 175 1.58 -9.68 -1.06
C THR A 175 1.08 -8.27 -0.76
N ILE A 176 1.80 -7.56 0.09
CA ILE A 176 1.50 -6.18 0.47
C ILE A 176 2.63 -5.28 -0.02
N LEU A 177 2.31 -4.31 -0.87
CA LEU A 177 3.19 -3.19 -1.18
C LEU A 177 2.73 -1.99 -0.37
N LEU A 178 3.51 -1.58 0.60
CA LEU A 178 3.22 -0.47 1.49
C LEU A 178 4.18 0.67 1.22
N SER A 179 3.68 1.81 0.71
CA SER A 179 4.51 3.01 0.61
C SER A 179 4.48 3.82 1.89
N THR A 180 5.66 4.27 2.32
CA THR A 180 5.76 5.22 3.42
C THR A 180 7.05 6.05 3.33
N HIS A 181 7.04 7.22 3.95
CA HIS A 181 8.22 8.01 4.25
C HIS A 181 8.58 7.94 5.75
N GLU A 182 7.73 7.32 6.57
CA GLU A 182 7.93 7.08 8.01
C GLU A 182 8.49 5.67 8.24
N VAL A 183 9.76 5.46 7.82
CA VAL A 183 10.39 4.13 7.74
C VAL A 183 10.53 3.46 9.09
N ALA A 184 10.95 4.22 10.12
CA ALA A 184 11.25 3.68 11.45
C ALA A 184 10.06 2.98 12.12
N GLU A 185 8.84 3.39 11.80
CA GLU A 185 7.64 2.85 12.41
C GLU A 185 7.20 1.51 11.77
N ALA A 186 7.53 1.33 10.49
CA ALA A 186 7.07 0.18 9.71
C ALA A 186 8.18 -0.83 9.35
N GLU A 187 9.47 -0.54 9.68
CA GLU A 187 10.59 -1.38 9.24
C GLU A 187 10.50 -2.84 9.72
N GLY A 188 9.87 -3.07 10.88
CA GLY A 188 9.67 -4.42 11.42
C GLY A 188 8.71 -5.30 10.60
N LEU A 189 7.90 -4.70 9.71
CA LEU A 189 6.98 -5.42 8.84
C LEU A 189 7.63 -5.91 7.54
N PHE A 190 8.68 -5.23 7.08
CA PHE A 190 9.19 -5.44 5.74
C PHE A 190 10.06 -6.69 5.65
N GLU A 191 9.74 -7.54 4.68
CA GLU A 191 10.58 -8.65 4.24
C GLU A 191 11.50 -8.19 3.11
N ARG A 192 11.00 -7.34 2.21
CA ARG A 192 11.74 -6.72 1.12
C ARG A 192 11.58 -5.20 1.14
N VAL A 193 12.63 -4.50 0.79
CA VAL A 193 12.70 -3.05 0.81
C VAL A 193 13.09 -2.52 -0.56
N LEU A 194 12.25 -1.64 -1.11
CA LEU A 194 12.52 -0.86 -2.32
C LEU A 194 12.72 0.59 -1.93
N LEU A 195 13.94 1.11 -2.04
CA LEU A 195 14.22 2.53 -1.83
C LEU A 195 14.15 3.27 -3.17
N MET A 196 13.25 4.25 -3.24
CA MET A 196 13.07 5.09 -4.42
C MET A 196 13.71 6.46 -4.23
N LYS A 197 14.52 6.87 -5.20
CA LYS A 197 15.12 8.21 -5.30
C LYS A 197 14.96 8.71 -6.74
N ASP A 198 14.45 9.92 -6.93
CA ASP A 198 14.30 10.58 -8.23
C ASP A 198 13.65 9.72 -9.33
N GLY A 199 12.58 9.00 -8.97
CA GLY A 199 11.83 8.12 -9.86
C GLY A 199 12.50 6.78 -10.18
N ARG A 200 13.65 6.47 -9.59
CA ARG A 200 14.41 5.22 -9.80
C ARG A 200 14.41 4.35 -8.56
N ILE A 201 14.64 3.05 -8.75
CA ILE A 201 14.95 2.15 -7.65
C ILE A 201 16.45 2.31 -7.35
N ALA A 202 16.76 2.89 -6.20
CA ALA A 202 18.12 3.08 -5.72
C ALA A 202 18.63 1.86 -4.93
N LEU A 203 17.71 1.12 -4.26
CA LEU A 203 18.01 -0.14 -3.58
C LEU A 203 16.80 -1.07 -3.68
N ASP A 204 17.07 -2.35 -3.93
CA ASP A 204 16.10 -3.45 -3.88
C ASP A 204 16.77 -4.62 -3.16
N THR A 205 16.35 -4.92 -1.92
CA THR A 205 17.00 -5.93 -1.08
C THR A 205 16.03 -6.55 -0.08
N GLN A 206 16.35 -7.75 0.39
CA GLN A 206 15.62 -8.35 1.51
C GLN A 206 16.01 -7.66 2.82
N ALA A 207 15.04 -7.41 3.70
CA ALA A 207 15.31 -6.76 4.99
C ALA A 207 16.26 -7.61 5.86
N GLU A 208 16.20 -8.94 5.72
CA GLU A 208 17.11 -9.86 6.42
C GLU A 208 18.58 -9.70 5.97
N GLU A 209 18.81 -9.38 4.69
CA GLU A 209 20.16 -9.09 4.21
C GLU A 209 20.77 -7.85 4.87
N LEU A 210 19.94 -6.81 5.10
CA LEU A 210 20.37 -5.62 5.83
C LEU A 210 20.69 -5.96 7.29
N ARG A 211 19.81 -6.72 7.97
CA ARG A 211 20.03 -7.19 9.35
C ARG A 211 21.30 -8.03 9.46
N GLY A 212 21.55 -8.92 8.50
CA GLY A 212 22.77 -9.74 8.44
C GLY A 212 24.05 -8.89 8.31
N GLN A 213 23.96 -7.68 7.77
CA GLN A 213 25.04 -6.70 7.70
C GLN A 213 25.13 -5.78 8.93
N GLY A 214 24.28 -5.98 9.94
CA GLY A 214 24.18 -5.14 11.11
C GLY A 214 23.54 -3.77 10.86
N LYS A 215 22.75 -3.63 9.77
CA LYS A 215 22.05 -2.41 9.38
C LYS A 215 20.55 -2.55 9.57
N SER A 216 19.92 -1.46 10.01
CA SER A 216 18.46 -1.32 9.97
C SER A 216 18.00 -0.83 8.58
N VAL A 217 16.69 -0.95 8.30
CA VAL A 217 16.10 -0.35 7.09
C VAL A 217 16.24 1.18 7.13
N VAL A 218 16.18 1.77 8.33
CA VAL A 218 16.39 3.21 8.54
C VAL A 218 17.82 3.62 8.16
N ASP A 219 18.83 2.80 8.49
CA ASP A 219 20.22 3.09 8.12
C ASP A 219 20.41 3.06 6.60
N ALA A 220 19.91 2.02 5.93
CA ALA A 220 19.92 1.94 4.47
C ALA A 220 19.18 3.11 3.81
N PHE A 221 18.05 3.52 4.37
CA PHE A 221 17.28 4.67 3.90
C PHE A 221 18.10 5.98 3.98
N ARG A 222 18.80 6.21 5.11
CA ARG A 222 19.66 7.39 5.28
C ARG A 222 20.84 7.38 4.30
N GLU A 223 21.50 6.24 4.13
CA GLU A 223 22.64 6.10 3.20
C GLU A 223 22.25 6.40 1.74
N VAL A 224 21.10 5.92 1.29
CA VAL A 224 20.63 6.14 -0.08
C VAL A 224 20.21 7.60 -0.32
N LEU A 225 19.72 8.29 0.72
CA LEU A 225 19.23 9.66 0.59
C LEU A 225 20.27 10.74 0.90
N ALA A 226 21.37 10.36 1.54
CA ALA A 226 22.51 11.25 1.71
C ALA A 226 23.16 11.55 0.35
#